data_03e638f397022fa99165de328f28e378
#
_entry.id   03e638f397022fa99165de328f28e378
#
_cell.length_a   1.000
_cell.length_b   1.000
_cell.length_c   1.000
_cell.angle_alpha   90.00
_cell.angle_beta   90.00
_cell.angle_gamma   90.00
#
_symmetry.space_group_name_H-M   'P 1'
#
loop_
_entity.id
_entity.type
_entity.pdbx_description
1 polymer ?
#
loop_
_entity_poly.entity_id
_entity_poly.type
_entity_poly.pdbx_seq_one_letter_code
_entity_poly.pdbx_strand_id
1 'polypeptide(L)'
;MTATTSTGDTGNAPLRKRTKTRPAARRRTLENTYNDPELRERLKNEIRAADKGGAPGTWSARKSQLLTLAYQKAGGGYINRHPNSKQKDLTEWTKQDWQTADGKQARRAGGTTRYLPKKAWEELSDAEKKATNAKKKAGSRAGEHTVANTAAASRARKSA
;
A
#
# COMPACT_ATOMS: atom_id res chain seq x y z
N MET A 1 -45.52 55.37 -19.63
CA MET A 1 -45.05 54.53 -18.50
C MET A 1 -44.46 53.28 -19.08
N THR A 2 -43.16 53.23 -19.16
CA THR A 2 -42.37 52.21 -19.86
C THR A 2 -41.74 51.28 -18.82
N ALA A 3 -42.06 49.99 -18.86
CA ALA A 3 -41.43 49.00 -18.04
C ALA A 3 -40.38 48.27 -18.86
N THR A 4 -39.13 48.35 -18.41
CA THR A 4 -37.95 47.71 -18.99
C THR A 4 -37.75 46.34 -18.32
N THR A 5 -37.87 45.24 -19.07
CA THR A 5 -37.52 43.88 -18.62
C THR A 5 -36.05 43.64 -18.88
N SER A 6 -35.27 43.39 -17.80
CA SER A 6 -33.89 42.98 -17.87
C SER A 6 -33.80 41.46 -17.93
N THR A 7 -33.25 40.94 -19.03
CA THR A 7 -32.97 39.53 -19.22
C THR A 7 -31.60 39.20 -18.59
N GLY A 8 -31.57 38.40 -17.51
CA GLY A 8 -30.36 37.88 -16.92
C GLY A 8 -29.78 36.74 -17.73
N ASP A 9 -28.64 36.98 -18.31
CA ASP A 9 -27.76 35.96 -18.93
C ASP A 9 -27.09 35.12 -17.87
N THR A 10 -27.53 33.87 -17.71
CA THR A 10 -26.85 32.87 -16.87
C THR A 10 -25.74 32.23 -17.66
N GLY A 11 -24.56 32.83 -17.64
CA GLY A 11 -23.34 32.29 -18.22
C GLY A 11 -22.95 30.96 -17.56
N ASN A 12 -23.20 29.87 -18.27
CA ASN A 12 -22.74 28.54 -17.94
C ASN A 12 -21.23 28.45 -18.19
N ALA A 13 -20.44 28.65 -17.14
CA ALA A 13 -19.01 28.49 -17.20
C ALA A 13 -18.65 27.00 -17.25
N PRO A 14 -17.82 26.54 -18.22
CA PRO A 14 -17.45 25.13 -18.32
C PRO A 14 -16.60 24.72 -17.10
N LEU A 15 -17.03 23.63 -16.44
CA LEU A 15 -16.29 22.94 -15.37
C LEU A 15 -14.89 22.58 -15.86
N ARG A 16 -13.89 23.39 -15.49
CA ARG A 16 -12.48 23.07 -15.67
C ARG A 16 -12.18 21.80 -14.90
N LYS A 17 -11.95 20.69 -15.61
CA LYS A 17 -11.38 19.45 -15.04
C LYS A 17 -10.05 19.82 -14.38
N ARG A 18 -10.04 19.88 -13.04
CA ARG A 18 -8.80 20.03 -12.25
C ARG A 18 -7.96 18.80 -12.50
N THR A 19 -7.06 18.86 -13.45
CA THR A 19 -5.93 17.94 -13.53
C THR A 19 -5.16 18.11 -12.23
N LYS A 20 -5.11 17.05 -11.40
CA LYS A 20 -4.29 17.03 -10.19
C LYS A 20 -2.82 17.06 -10.59
N THR A 21 -2.31 18.24 -10.92
CA THR A 21 -0.88 18.47 -11.07
C THR A 21 -0.23 18.16 -9.72
N ARG A 22 0.65 17.18 -9.69
CA ARG A 22 1.40 16.84 -8.49
C ARG A 22 2.17 18.07 -8.03
N PRO A 23 2.17 18.43 -6.74
CA PRO A 23 2.89 19.60 -6.26
C PRO A 23 4.37 19.48 -6.63
N ALA A 24 4.95 20.53 -7.19
CA ALA A 24 6.34 20.58 -7.70
C ALA A 24 7.38 20.12 -6.66
N ALA A 25 7.12 20.32 -5.37
CA ALA A 25 7.96 19.83 -4.28
C ALA A 25 8.09 18.30 -4.27
N ARG A 26 7.01 17.55 -4.53
CA ARG A 26 7.03 16.06 -4.56
C ARG A 26 7.78 15.52 -5.78
N ARG A 27 7.75 16.24 -6.87
CA ARG A 27 8.51 15.89 -8.09
C ARG A 27 10.00 16.05 -7.84
N ARG A 28 10.46 17.18 -7.27
CA ARG A 28 11.87 17.41 -6.90
C ARG A 28 12.41 16.38 -5.91
N THR A 29 11.60 15.93 -4.95
CA THR A 29 12.02 14.89 -3.99
C THR A 29 12.26 13.55 -4.67
N LEU A 30 11.48 13.19 -5.68
CA LEU A 30 11.67 11.95 -6.45
C LEU A 30 12.91 12.04 -7.35
N GLU A 31 13.10 13.15 -8.05
CA GLU A 31 14.26 13.43 -8.90
C GLU A 31 15.56 13.41 -8.10
N ASN A 32 15.54 13.81 -6.82
CA ASN A 32 16.70 13.78 -5.94
C ASN A 32 16.91 12.44 -5.20
N THR A 33 16.00 11.49 -5.34
CA THR A 33 16.07 10.21 -4.61
C THR A 33 16.36 9.04 -5.52
N TYR A 34 15.83 9.05 -6.74
CA TYR A 34 15.86 7.93 -7.66
C TYR A 34 16.58 8.31 -8.95
N ASN A 35 17.44 7.41 -9.46
CA ASN A 35 18.16 7.64 -10.72
C ASN A 35 17.24 7.65 -11.96
N ASP A 36 16.10 6.95 -11.90
CA ASP A 36 15.06 6.96 -12.92
C ASP A 36 13.66 7.12 -12.29
N PRO A 37 13.26 8.37 -12.02
CA PRO A 37 11.94 8.66 -11.42
C PRO A 37 10.75 8.29 -12.32
N GLU A 38 10.94 8.33 -13.66
CA GLU A 38 9.88 8.04 -14.64
C GLU A 38 9.57 6.55 -14.67
N LEU A 39 10.61 5.70 -14.74
CA LEU A 39 10.48 4.25 -14.62
C LEU A 39 9.75 3.89 -13.33
N ARG A 40 10.16 4.50 -12.22
CA ARG A 40 9.55 4.24 -10.91
C ARG A 40 8.07 4.62 -10.86
N GLU A 41 7.67 5.75 -11.45
CA GLU A 41 6.28 6.18 -11.48
C GLU A 41 5.42 5.28 -12.38
N ARG A 42 5.97 4.82 -13.52
CA ARG A 42 5.32 3.85 -14.41
C ARG A 42 5.05 2.54 -13.67
N LEU A 43 6.07 1.93 -13.08
CA LEU A 43 5.94 0.70 -12.30
C LEU A 43 4.98 0.86 -11.12
N LYS A 44 4.96 2.03 -10.47
CA LYS A 44 4.02 2.33 -9.39
C LYS A 44 2.57 2.34 -9.86
N ASN A 45 2.30 2.89 -11.03
CA ASN A 45 0.95 2.94 -11.60
C ASN A 45 0.49 1.53 -12.01
N GLU A 46 1.35 0.72 -12.62
CA GLU A 46 1.10 -0.68 -12.95
C GLU A 46 0.78 -1.51 -11.68
N ILE A 47 1.64 -1.44 -10.67
CA ILE A 47 1.44 -2.16 -9.40
C ILE A 47 0.20 -1.68 -8.67
N ARG A 48 -0.12 -0.40 -8.75
CA ARG A 48 -1.34 0.15 -8.14
C ARG A 48 -2.60 -0.40 -8.80
N ALA A 49 -2.60 -0.54 -10.13
CA ALA A 49 -3.71 -1.09 -10.90
C ALA A 49 -3.89 -2.60 -10.68
N ALA A 50 -2.80 -3.33 -10.42
CA ALA A 50 -2.81 -4.76 -10.18
C ALA A 50 -3.46 -5.14 -8.83
N ASP A 51 -3.96 -6.36 -8.73
CA ASP A 51 -4.52 -6.97 -7.52
C ASP A 51 -3.44 -7.54 -6.58
N LYS A 52 -2.24 -7.77 -7.08
CA LYS A 52 -1.12 -8.31 -6.31
C LYS A 52 -0.69 -7.34 -5.21
N GLY A 53 -0.79 -7.79 -3.98
CA GLY A 53 -0.43 -6.99 -2.80
C GLY A 53 -1.55 -6.12 -2.24
N GLY A 54 -2.79 -6.21 -2.77
CA GLY A 54 -3.95 -5.47 -2.27
C GLY A 54 -4.97 -5.18 -3.37
N ALA A 55 -6.10 -4.60 -3.01
CA ALA A 55 -7.15 -4.28 -3.98
C ALA A 55 -6.63 -3.36 -5.10
N PRO A 56 -7.08 -3.56 -6.36
CA PRO A 56 -6.77 -2.66 -7.46
C PRO A 56 -7.10 -1.20 -7.11
N GLY A 57 -6.30 -0.26 -7.58
CA GLY A 57 -6.48 1.17 -7.31
C GLY A 57 -6.02 1.64 -5.91
N THR A 58 -5.91 0.75 -4.93
CA THR A 58 -5.43 1.08 -3.57
C THR A 58 -3.92 0.91 -3.46
N TRP A 59 -3.29 1.60 -2.48
CA TRP A 59 -1.89 1.45 -2.16
C TRP A 59 -1.71 0.73 -0.82
N SER A 60 -0.75 -0.19 -0.74
CA SER A 60 -0.45 -0.97 0.46
C SER A 60 1.05 -1.04 0.73
N ALA A 61 1.45 -1.45 1.93
CA ALA A 61 2.84 -1.72 2.25
C ALA A 61 3.43 -2.83 1.35
N ARG A 62 2.65 -3.87 1.03
CA ARG A 62 3.08 -4.92 0.10
C ARG A 62 3.31 -4.39 -1.32
N LYS A 63 2.45 -3.48 -1.82
CA LYS A 63 2.67 -2.81 -3.10
C LYS A 63 3.94 -1.94 -3.09
N SER A 64 4.30 -1.36 -1.93
CA SER A 64 5.57 -0.64 -1.78
C SER A 64 6.79 -1.56 -1.91
N GLN A 65 6.73 -2.77 -1.35
CA GLN A 65 7.78 -3.79 -1.55
C GLN A 65 7.88 -4.23 -3.00
N LEU A 66 6.74 -4.56 -3.62
CA LEU A 66 6.69 -4.96 -5.03
C LEU A 66 7.28 -3.89 -5.94
N LEU A 67 6.98 -2.61 -5.67
CA LEU A 67 7.57 -1.49 -6.40
C LEU A 67 9.08 -1.42 -6.24
N THR A 68 9.60 -1.60 -5.02
CA THR A 68 11.05 -1.57 -4.78
C THR A 68 11.75 -2.69 -5.53
N LEU A 69 11.22 -3.92 -5.45
CA LEU A 69 11.77 -5.07 -6.15
C LEU A 69 11.71 -4.94 -7.68
N ALA A 70 10.55 -4.50 -8.21
CA ALA A 70 10.39 -4.29 -9.65
C ALA A 70 11.30 -3.19 -10.17
N TYR A 71 11.45 -2.10 -9.42
CA TYR A 71 12.31 -0.99 -9.78
C TYR A 71 13.79 -1.40 -9.82
N GLN A 72 14.28 -2.12 -8.81
CA GLN A 72 15.64 -2.65 -8.78
C GLN A 72 15.90 -3.67 -9.89
N LYS A 73 14.93 -4.58 -10.14
CA LYS A 73 15.01 -5.56 -11.23
C LYS A 73 15.08 -4.91 -12.61
N ALA A 74 14.44 -3.76 -12.80
CA ALA A 74 14.48 -2.98 -14.02
C ALA A 74 15.70 -2.04 -14.13
N GLY A 75 16.71 -2.19 -13.26
CA GLY A 75 17.94 -1.40 -13.26
C GLY A 75 17.83 -0.05 -12.54
N GLY A 76 16.71 0.23 -11.91
CA GLY A 76 16.52 1.43 -11.11
C GLY A 76 17.32 1.40 -9.81
N GLY A 77 17.83 2.55 -9.39
CA GLY A 77 18.64 2.71 -8.18
C GLY A 77 18.34 4.02 -7.44
N TYR A 78 19.11 4.25 -6.40
CA TYR A 78 19.01 5.46 -5.60
C TYR A 78 20.21 6.37 -5.85
N ILE A 79 19.96 7.67 -6.01
CA ILE A 79 21.03 8.69 -6.19
C ILE A 79 21.87 8.77 -4.90
N ASN A 80 21.21 8.79 -3.74
CA ASN A 80 21.91 8.77 -2.46
C ASN A 80 22.14 7.34 -1.99
N ARG A 81 23.40 6.98 -1.75
CA ARG A 81 23.79 5.66 -1.23
C ARG A 81 23.32 5.41 0.21
N HIS A 82 22.85 6.44 0.91
CA HIS A 82 22.33 6.33 2.27
C HIS A 82 20.79 6.25 2.24
N PRO A 83 20.20 5.07 2.46
CA PRO A 83 18.75 4.92 2.52
C PRO A 83 18.19 5.73 3.69
N ASN A 84 17.08 6.43 3.47
CA ASN A 84 16.35 7.11 4.53
C ASN A 84 15.67 6.09 5.47
N SER A 85 15.16 6.54 6.63
CA SER A 85 14.54 5.66 7.63
C SER A 85 13.44 4.76 7.03
N LYS A 86 12.55 5.32 6.20
CA LYS A 86 11.47 4.56 5.55
C LYS A 86 11.97 3.49 4.58
N GLN A 87 13.10 3.73 3.92
CA GLN A 87 13.75 2.75 3.04
C GLN A 87 14.40 1.63 3.86
N LYS A 88 15.02 1.96 5.00
CA LYS A 88 15.55 0.98 5.95
C LYS A 88 14.44 0.11 6.52
N ASP A 89 13.35 0.72 7.00
CA ASP A 89 12.19 0.01 7.53
C ASP A 89 11.59 -0.95 6.48
N LEU A 90 11.48 -0.52 5.22
CA LEU A 90 10.98 -1.37 4.14
C LEU A 90 11.95 -2.52 3.83
N THR A 91 13.26 -2.30 3.90
CA THR A 91 14.28 -3.33 3.71
C THR A 91 14.20 -4.37 4.82
N GLU A 92 14.14 -3.94 6.08
CA GLU A 92 13.98 -4.84 7.22
C GLU A 92 12.66 -5.63 7.12
N TRP A 93 11.57 -4.96 6.78
CA TRP A 93 10.29 -5.62 6.56
C TRP A 93 10.35 -6.67 5.45
N THR A 94 11.14 -6.43 4.39
CA THR A 94 11.34 -7.38 3.29
C THR A 94 12.16 -8.58 3.73
N LYS A 95 13.20 -8.37 4.56
CA LYS A 95 14.03 -9.45 5.12
C LYS A 95 13.25 -10.39 6.04
N GLN A 96 12.24 -9.87 6.73
CA GLN A 96 11.39 -10.67 7.62
C GLN A 96 10.47 -11.66 6.88
N ASP A 97 10.46 -11.65 5.55
CA ASP A 97 9.66 -12.54 4.70
C ASP A 97 8.21 -12.67 5.18
N TRP A 98 7.49 -11.55 5.16
CA TRP A 98 6.09 -11.50 5.59
C TRP A 98 5.19 -12.33 4.69
N GLN A 99 4.42 -13.21 5.29
CA GLN A 99 3.52 -14.12 4.59
C GLN A 99 2.27 -14.48 5.40
N THR A 100 1.34 -15.18 4.78
CA THR A 100 0.25 -15.87 5.48
C THR A 100 0.74 -17.22 6.01
N ALA A 101 0.01 -17.83 6.92
CA ALA A 101 0.38 -19.15 7.48
C ALA A 101 0.56 -20.25 6.42
N ASP A 102 -0.10 -20.12 5.26
CA ASP A 102 -0.07 -21.07 4.15
C ASP A 102 0.62 -20.53 2.89
N GLY A 103 1.29 -19.38 2.97
CA GLY A 103 1.99 -18.74 1.86
C GLY A 103 1.10 -18.18 0.75
N LYS A 104 -0.21 -18.38 0.83
CA LYS A 104 -1.17 -17.94 -0.21
C LYS A 104 -1.57 -16.46 0.00
N GLN A 105 -2.35 -15.90 -0.93
CA GLN A 105 -2.86 -14.54 -0.79
C GLN A 105 -3.67 -14.35 0.49
N ALA A 106 -3.44 -13.23 1.18
CA ALA A 106 -4.13 -12.94 2.44
C ALA A 106 -5.63 -12.66 2.24
N ARG A 107 -6.00 -12.00 1.14
CA ARG A 107 -7.40 -11.68 0.81
C ARG A 107 -8.04 -12.86 0.07
N ARG A 108 -9.16 -13.37 0.61
CA ARG A 108 -9.90 -14.52 0.08
C ARG A 108 -11.40 -14.29 0.22
N ALA A 109 -12.22 -15.11 -0.46
CA ALA A 109 -13.69 -15.04 -0.40
C ALA A 109 -14.24 -15.08 1.04
N GLY A 110 -13.60 -15.79 1.97
CA GLY A 110 -14.00 -15.87 3.37
C GLY A 110 -13.44 -14.78 4.30
N GLY A 111 -12.89 -13.68 3.76
CA GLY A 111 -12.25 -12.62 4.55
C GLY A 111 -10.72 -12.63 4.43
N THR A 112 -10.05 -11.72 5.12
CA THR A 112 -8.59 -11.58 5.07
C THR A 112 -7.93 -12.43 6.16
N THR A 113 -6.92 -13.21 5.80
CA THR A 113 -6.08 -13.94 6.75
C THR A 113 -4.96 -13.06 7.29
N ARG A 114 -4.37 -13.46 8.42
CA ARG A 114 -3.29 -12.72 9.06
C ARG A 114 -2.01 -12.77 8.21
N TYR A 115 -1.27 -11.67 8.22
CA TYR A 115 0.02 -11.50 7.57
C TYR A 115 1.06 -11.20 8.65
N LEU A 116 2.07 -12.06 8.78
CA LEU A 116 3.12 -11.98 9.80
C LEU A 116 4.47 -12.36 9.19
N PRO A 117 5.59 -11.99 9.83
CA PRO A 117 6.91 -12.52 9.48
C PRO A 117 6.91 -14.06 9.50
N LYS A 118 7.70 -14.66 8.60
CA LYS A 118 7.84 -16.12 8.54
C LYS A 118 8.23 -16.72 9.89
N LYS A 119 9.25 -16.16 10.56
CA LYS A 119 9.68 -16.60 11.89
C LYS A 119 8.56 -16.54 12.92
N ALA A 120 7.73 -15.49 12.91
CA ALA A 120 6.59 -15.40 13.80
C ALA A 120 5.57 -16.53 13.60
N TRP A 121 5.38 -17.00 12.36
CA TRP A 121 4.55 -18.17 12.09
C TRP A 121 5.17 -19.47 12.61
N GLU A 122 6.48 -19.61 12.55
CA GLU A 122 7.21 -20.78 13.04
C GLU A 122 7.12 -20.93 14.58
N GLU A 123 7.08 -19.80 15.31
CA GLU A 123 6.93 -19.77 16.78
C GLU A 123 5.50 -20.08 17.27
N LEU A 124 4.50 -19.97 16.40
CA LEU A 124 3.10 -20.21 16.77
C LEU A 124 2.74 -21.70 16.65
N SER A 125 2.07 -22.24 17.66
CA SER A 125 1.42 -23.55 17.57
C SER A 125 0.27 -23.53 16.56
N ASP A 126 -0.17 -24.69 16.10
CA ASP A 126 -1.28 -24.79 15.13
C ASP A 126 -2.59 -24.21 15.67
N ALA A 127 -2.85 -24.37 16.97
CA ALA A 127 -4.00 -23.76 17.64
C ALA A 127 -3.93 -22.23 17.61
N GLU A 128 -2.75 -21.64 17.91
CA GLU A 128 -2.53 -20.20 17.88
C GLU A 128 -2.59 -19.64 16.44
N LYS A 129 -2.09 -20.36 15.44
CA LYS A 129 -2.24 -20.02 14.02
C LYS A 129 -3.71 -19.94 13.61
N LYS A 130 -4.52 -20.96 14.01
CA LYS A 130 -5.95 -20.99 13.74
C LYS A 130 -6.67 -19.82 14.44
N ALA A 131 -6.42 -19.60 15.73
CA ALA A 131 -7.02 -18.51 16.49
C ALA A 131 -6.67 -17.12 15.92
N THR A 132 -5.39 -16.93 15.54
CA THR A 132 -4.90 -15.69 14.93
C THR A 132 -5.59 -15.40 13.59
N ASN A 133 -5.76 -16.41 12.75
CA ASN A 133 -6.46 -16.27 11.48
C ASN A 133 -7.96 -16.09 11.67
N ALA A 134 -8.58 -16.79 12.61
CA ALA A 134 -10.01 -16.66 12.92
C ALA A 134 -10.35 -15.23 13.37
N LYS A 135 -9.56 -14.66 14.30
CA LYS A 135 -9.71 -13.28 14.74
C LYS A 135 -9.60 -12.28 13.58
N LYS A 136 -8.61 -12.45 12.71
CA LYS A 136 -8.44 -11.55 11.55
C LYS A 136 -9.59 -11.67 10.56
N LYS A 137 -10.05 -12.89 10.27
CA LYS A 137 -11.20 -13.11 9.38
C LYS A 137 -12.47 -12.50 9.93
N ALA A 138 -12.74 -12.65 11.23
CA ALA A 138 -13.93 -12.09 11.89
C ALA A 138 -13.94 -10.55 11.76
N GLY A 139 -12.87 -9.87 12.17
CA GLY A 139 -12.78 -8.42 12.03
C GLY A 139 -12.86 -7.95 10.57
N SER A 140 -12.22 -8.68 9.64
CA SER A 140 -12.31 -8.36 8.21
C SER A 140 -13.73 -8.47 7.65
N ARG A 141 -14.53 -9.44 8.12
CA ARG A 141 -15.96 -9.56 7.75
C ARG A 141 -16.80 -8.44 8.35
N ALA A 142 -16.44 -7.97 9.54
CA ALA A 142 -17.07 -6.81 10.18
C ALA A 142 -16.65 -5.46 9.55
N GLY A 143 -15.82 -5.47 8.49
CA GLY A 143 -15.36 -4.26 7.81
C GLY A 143 -14.14 -3.59 8.45
N GLU A 144 -13.53 -4.20 9.49
CA GLU A 144 -12.36 -3.65 10.13
C GLU A 144 -11.12 -3.76 9.22
N HIS A 145 -10.53 -2.64 8.83
CA HIS A 145 -9.25 -2.62 8.11
C HIS A 145 -8.10 -3.10 8.98
N THR A 146 -8.08 -2.66 10.25
CA THR A 146 -7.03 -3.00 11.20
C THR A 146 -7.61 -3.83 12.34
N VAL A 147 -7.21 -5.10 12.42
CA VAL A 147 -7.60 -6.03 13.50
C VAL A 147 -6.39 -6.28 14.37
N ALA A 148 -6.50 -6.05 15.68
CA ALA A 148 -5.42 -6.29 16.62
C ALA A 148 -4.94 -7.76 16.57
N ASN A 149 -3.64 -7.98 16.79
CA ASN A 149 -3.08 -9.34 16.89
C ASN A 149 -3.67 -10.08 18.11
N THR A 150 -3.62 -11.41 18.10
CA THR A 150 -3.73 -12.20 19.33
C THR A 150 -2.49 -11.97 20.20
N ALA A 151 -2.57 -12.25 21.49
CA ALA A 151 -1.41 -12.11 22.41
C ALA A 151 -0.21 -12.96 21.92
N ALA A 152 -0.48 -14.20 21.48
CA ALA A 152 0.54 -15.07 20.90
C ALA A 152 1.19 -14.47 19.65
N ALA A 153 0.41 -14.02 18.67
CA ALA A 153 0.91 -13.41 17.47
C ALA A 153 1.67 -12.08 17.73
N SER A 154 1.30 -11.35 18.79
CA SER A 154 2.02 -10.14 19.20
C SER A 154 3.39 -10.47 19.79
N ARG A 155 3.49 -11.53 20.60
CA ARG A 155 4.78 -12.01 21.15
C ARG A 155 5.69 -12.50 20.02
N ALA A 156 5.22 -13.44 19.20
CA ALA A 156 5.96 -14.00 18.08
C ALA A 156 6.46 -12.94 17.08
N ARG A 157 5.66 -11.89 16.84
CA ARG A 157 6.08 -10.78 15.98
C ARG A 157 7.20 -9.93 16.59
N LYS A 158 7.28 -9.83 17.92
CA LYS A 158 8.32 -9.04 18.60
C LYS A 158 9.65 -9.76 18.63
N SER A 159 9.64 -11.10 18.60
CA SER A 159 10.83 -11.94 18.59
C SER A 159 11.36 -12.26 17.19
N ALA A 160 10.57 -12.01 16.15
CA ALA A 160 10.93 -12.25 14.75
C ALA A 160 11.66 -11.08 14.11
#